data_dafbbd64e414687d0729af0a8f374190
#
_entry.id   dafbbd64e414687d0729af0a8f374190
#
_cell.length_a   1.000
_cell.length_b   1.000
_cell.length_c   1.000
_cell.angle_alpha   90.00
_cell.angle_beta   90.00
_cell.angle_gamma   90.00
#
_symmetry.space_group_name_H-M   'P 1'
#
loop_
_entity.id
_entity.type
_entity.pdbx_description
1 polymer ?
#
loop_
_entity_poly.entity_id
_entity_poly.type
_entity_poly.pdbx_seq_one_letter_code
_entity_poly.pdbx_strand_id
1 'polypeptide(L)'
;TDFSEPGELSVFISPAQLAMLEAMMWKKGVLESRQMGGAFQMLRTYDLLWNPSLQTYVKGERTGVNDLMSWNADGTRMAYRMHTDYLHQLYLNNDLAEGRYVALGETLDLAAVEQPMFIVGTETDHVAPWKSVYKVGKLVHSKDYTFCLTSGGHNAGIISGPQHPKRRHRVLTMK
;
A
#
# COMPACT_ATOMS: atom_id res chain seq x y z
N THR A 1 7.50 -0.33 4.91
CA THR A 1 8.59 -0.21 5.88
C THR A 1 9.80 0.48 5.28
N ASP A 2 10.23 0.07 4.10
CA ASP A 2 11.28 0.73 3.33
C ASP A 2 10.68 1.24 2.01
N PHE A 3 10.69 2.55 1.81
CA PHE A 3 10.08 3.22 0.66
C PHE A 3 11.11 3.60 -0.41
N SER A 4 12.30 3.03 -0.39
CA SER A 4 13.28 3.22 -1.48
C SER A 4 12.79 2.68 -2.84
N GLU A 5 11.78 1.80 -2.82
CA GLU A 5 11.03 1.36 -3.99
C GLU A 5 9.53 1.57 -3.72
N PRO A 6 9.02 2.82 -3.80
CA PRO A 6 7.70 3.18 -3.27
C PRO A 6 6.53 2.75 -4.18
N GLY A 7 6.80 2.08 -5.31
CA GLY A 7 5.78 1.64 -6.25
C GLY A 7 5.21 2.79 -7.09
N GLU A 8 4.07 2.52 -7.75
CA GLU A 8 3.43 3.46 -8.67
C GLU A 8 2.92 4.74 -7.97
N LEU A 9 2.64 4.69 -6.67
CA LEU A 9 2.21 5.87 -5.90
C LEU A 9 3.24 7.01 -5.90
N SER A 10 4.52 6.70 -6.13
CA SER A 10 5.59 7.70 -6.17
C SER A 10 5.37 8.82 -7.17
N VAL A 11 4.62 8.58 -8.25
CA VAL A 11 4.29 9.62 -9.24
C VAL A 11 3.46 10.77 -8.67
N PHE A 12 2.81 10.56 -7.52
CA PHE A 12 2.03 11.58 -6.81
C PHE A 12 2.73 12.16 -5.58
N ILE A 13 3.97 11.75 -5.31
CA ILE A 13 4.67 12.10 -4.08
C ILE A 13 5.95 12.87 -4.42
N SER A 14 5.80 14.19 -4.54
CA SER A 14 6.88 15.16 -4.62
C SER A 14 6.59 16.30 -3.64
N PRO A 15 7.59 17.11 -3.24
CA PRO A 15 7.35 18.23 -2.34
C PRO A 15 6.24 19.17 -2.81
N ALA A 16 6.17 19.46 -4.11
CA ALA A 16 5.14 20.32 -4.67
C ALA A 16 3.74 19.69 -4.63
N GLN A 17 3.64 18.41 -4.91
CA GLN A 17 2.37 17.67 -4.85
C GLN A 17 1.87 17.53 -3.42
N LEU A 18 2.75 17.29 -2.45
CA LEU A 18 2.40 17.25 -1.05
C LEU A 18 1.91 18.61 -0.56
N ALA A 19 2.58 19.71 -0.89
CA ALA A 19 2.13 21.05 -0.55
C ALA A 19 0.74 21.36 -1.14
N MET A 20 0.44 20.94 -2.37
CA MET A 20 -0.88 21.06 -2.97
C MET A 20 -1.93 20.25 -2.21
N LEU A 21 -1.61 19.00 -1.88
CA LEU A 21 -2.50 18.12 -1.13
C LEU A 21 -2.79 18.67 0.28
N GLU A 22 -1.78 19.20 0.95
CA GLU A 22 -1.91 19.89 2.23
C GLU A 22 -2.85 21.10 2.15
N ALA A 23 -2.69 21.94 1.13
CA ALA A 23 -3.56 23.07 0.91
C ALA A 23 -5.03 22.65 0.68
N MET A 24 -5.26 21.55 -0.02
CA MET A 24 -6.62 21.00 -0.22
C MET A 24 -7.24 20.49 1.08
N MET A 25 -6.44 19.88 1.97
CA MET A 25 -6.91 19.32 3.24
C MET A 25 -7.03 20.35 4.35
N TRP A 26 -6.28 21.46 4.27
CA TRP A 26 -6.17 22.48 5.33
C TRP A 26 -7.52 22.93 5.90
N LYS A 27 -8.46 23.27 5.01
CA LYS A 27 -9.76 23.80 5.43
C LYS A 27 -10.67 22.72 6.04
N LYS A 28 -10.59 21.48 5.55
CA LYS A 28 -11.46 20.36 5.97
C LYS A 28 -10.87 19.58 7.14
N GLY A 29 -9.58 19.65 7.35
CA GLY A 29 -8.84 18.88 8.35
C GLY A 29 -8.72 17.39 8.05
N VAL A 30 -9.20 16.93 6.90
CA VAL A 30 -9.19 15.51 6.49
C VAL A 30 -9.01 15.36 4.99
N LEU A 31 -8.44 14.22 4.57
CA LEU A 31 -8.54 13.69 3.22
C LEU A 31 -9.74 12.76 3.12
N GLU A 32 -10.62 13.04 2.17
CA GLU A 32 -11.81 12.20 1.96
C GLU A 32 -11.44 10.93 1.15
N SER A 33 -12.13 9.83 1.43
CA SER A 33 -11.92 8.55 0.75
C SER A 33 -12.08 8.65 -0.77
N ARG A 34 -12.99 9.49 -1.27
CA ARG A 34 -13.17 9.73 -2.71
C ARG A 34 -11.96 10.37 -3.37
N GLN A 35 -11.26 11.28 -2.67
CA GLN A 35 -10.06 11.93 -3.18
C GLN A 35 -8.91 10.92 -3.28
N MET A 36 -8.76 10.07 -2.26
CA MET A 36 -7.79 8.98 -2.28
C MET A 36 -8.10 7.95 -3.38
N GLY A 37 -9.37 7.54 -3.50
CA GLY A 37 -9.83 6.64 -4.56
C GLY A 37 -9.53 7.17 -5.96
N GLY A 38 -9.67 8.49 -6.16
CA GLY A 38 -9.32 9.16 -7.42
C GLY A 38 -7.86 9.01 -7.81
N ALA A 39 -6.92 9.10 -6.86
CA ALA A 39 -5.50 8.87 -7.11
C ALA A 39 -5.23 7.43 -7.60
N PHE A 40 -5.84 6.43 -6.96
CA PHE A 40 -5.72 5.03 -7.41
C PHE A 40 -6.36 4.79 -8.78
N GLN A 41 -7.49 5.44 -9.07
CA GLN A 41 -8.11 5.38 -10.40
C GLN A 41 -7.21 5.97 -11.49
N MET A 42 -6.47 7.03 -11.19
CA MET A 42 -5.51 7.62 -12.12
C MET A 42 -4.35 6.67 -12.43
N LEU A 43 -3.83 5.95 -11.44
CA LEU A 43 -2.77 4.96 -11.63
C LEU A 43 -3.20 3.78 -12.51
N ARG A 44 -4.46 3.38 -12.39
CA ARG A 44 -5.03 2.24 -13.10
C ARG A 44 -6.24 2.63 -13.96
N THR A 45 -6.08 3.72 -14.71
CA THR A 45 -7.16 4.31 -15.53
C THR A 45 -7.78 3.29 -16.49
N TYR A 46 -6.97 2.46 -17.13
CA TYR A 46 -7.49 1.45 -18.04
C TYR A 46 -8.37 0.42 -17.33
N ASP A 47 -7.90 -0.14 -16.22
CA ASP A 47 -8.59 -1.22 -15.50
C ASP A 47 -9.79 -0.72 -14.70
N LEU A 48 -9.70 0.49 -14.12
CA LEU A 48 -10.70 1.00 -13.19
C LEU A 48 -11.71 1.97 -13.81
N LEU A 49 -11.39 2.59 -14.95
CA LEU A 49 -12.27 3.54 -15.63
C LEU A 49 -12.66 3.06 -17.04
N TRP A 50 -11.67 2.80 -17.90
CA TRP A 50 -11.96 2.51 -19.31
C TRP A 50 -12.57 1.13 -19.52
N ASN A 51 -11.99 0.08 -18.95
CA ASN A 51 -12.52 -1.27 -19.14
C ASN A 51 -13.94 -1.44 -18.62
N PRO A 52 -14.30 -1.02 -17.38
CA PRO A 52 -15.69 -1.04 -16.92
C PRO A 52 -16.63 -0.22 -17.79
N SER A 53 -16.18 0.95 -18.28
CA SER A 53 -16.97 1.78 -19.17
C SER A 53 -17.25 1.10 -20.52
N LEU A 54 -16.24 0.47 -21.12
CA LEU A 54 -16.40 -0.30 -22.36
C LEU A 54 -17.34 -1.49 -22.17
N GLN A 55 -17.21 -2.24 -21.08
CA GLN A 55 -18.09 -3.37 -20.77
C GLN A 55 -19.55 -2.88 -20.65
N THR A 56 -19.77 -1.82 -19.91
CA THR A 56 -21.11 -1.32 -19.64
C THR A 56 -21.74 -0.64 -20.84
N TYR A 57 -21.04 0.32 -21.48
CA TYR A 57 -21.64 1.17 -22.50
C TYR A 57 -21.53 0.62 -23.93
N VAL A 58 -20.50 -0.16 -24.23
CA VAL A 58 -20.29 -0.71 -25.56
C VAL A 58 -20.83 -2.14 -25.67
N LYS A 59 -20.58 -2.98 -24.64
CA LYS A 59 -21.03 -4.38 -24.67
C LYS A 59 -22.36 -4.60 -23.97
N GLY A 60 -22.88 -3.64 -23.21
CA GLY A 60 -24.09 -3.79 -22.42
C GLY A 60 -23.97 -4.72 -21.21
N GLU A 61 -22.74 -5.09 -20.84
CA GLU A 61 -22.45 -6.01 -19.73
C GLU A 61 -22.28 -5.20 -18.44
N ARG A 62 -23.12 -5.47 -17.44
CA ARG A 62 -22.96 -4.88 -16.10
C ARG A 62 -22.11 -5.79 -15.23
N THR A 63 -20.95 -5.29 -14.79
CA THR A 63 -20.15 -5.98 -13.78
C THR A 63 -20.88 -5.94 -12.45
N GLY A 64 -21.21 -7.11 -11.89
CA GLY A 64 -21.78 -7.19 -10.56
C GLY A 64 -20.80 -6.69 -9.50
N VAL A 65 -21.31 -6.04 -8.46
CA VAL A 65 -20.53 -5.66 -7.29
C VAL A 65 -20.28 -6.91 -6.46
N ASN A 66 -19.02 -7.17 -6.09
CA ASN A 66 -18.63 -8.25 -5.19
C ASN A 66 -18.26 -7.70 -3.81
N ASP A 67 -18.12 -8.61 -2.83
CA ASP A 67 -17.85 -8.23 -1.44
C ASP A 67 -16.54 -7.45 -1.28
N LEU A 68 -15.51 -7.79 -2.05
CA LEU A 68 -14.24 -7.06 -2.05
C LEU A 68 -14.38 -5.64 -2.58
N MET A 69 -15.19 -5.43 -3.62
CA MET A 69 -15.50 -4.10 -4.16
C MET A 69 -16.30 -3.27 -3.16
N SER A 70 -17.29 -3.90 -2.48
CA SER A 70 -18.08 -3.25 -1.43
C SER A 70 -17.20 -2.84 -0.25
N TRP A 71 -16.34 -3.73 0.23
CA TRP A 71 -15.37 -3.43 1.28
C TRP A 71 -14.42 -2.29 0.89
N ASN A 72 -13.91 -2.27 -0.32
CA ASN A 72 -13.01 -1.23 -0.78
C ASN A 72 -13.71 0.14 -0.95
N ALA A 73 -15.00 0.12 -1.25
CA ALA A 73 -15.81 1.35 -1.35
C ALA A 73 -16.16 1.96 0.02
N ASP A 74 -16.13 1.16 1.08
CA ASP A 74 -16.39 1.57 2.47
C ASP A 74 -15.14 2.19 3.12
N GLY A 75 -14.56 3.17 2.43
CA GLY A 75 -13.34 3.84 2.85
C GLY A 75 -13.58 4.90 3.92
N THR A 76 -12.60 5.05 4.83
CA THR A 76 -12.59 6.08 5.86
C THR A 76 -11.80 7.31 5.43
N ARG A 77 -11.98 8.42 6.17
CA ARG A 77 -11.20 9.64 6.00
C ARG A 77 -9.87 9.52 6.74
N MET A 78 -8.84 10.19 6.21
CA MET A 78 -7.55 10.32 6.90
C MET A 78 -7.42 11.74 7.47
N ALA A 79 -7.03 11.84 8.73
CA ALA A 79 -6.75 13.15 9.36
C ALA A 79 -5.60 13.85 8.62
N TYR A 80 -5.76 15.17 8.41
CA TYR A 80 -4.80 16.01 7.68
C TYR A 80 -3.36 15.77 8.12
N ARG A 81 -3.08 15.98 9.40
CA ARG A 81 -1.72 15.90 9.92
C ARG A 81 -1.15 14.47 9.82
N MET A 82 -1.93 13.47 10.17
CA MET A 82 -1.51 12.08 10.05
C MET A 82 -1.14 11.71 8.62
N HIS A 83 -1.96 12.14 7.66
CA HIS A 83 -1.70 11.84 6.24
C HIS A 83 -0.47 12.57 5.71
N THR A 84 -0.32 13.85 6.07
CA THR A 84 0.84 14.67 5.71
C THR A 84 2.13 14.08 6.29
N ASP A 85 2.16 13.82 7.59
CA ASP A 85 3.33 13.23 8.26
C ASP A 85 3.69 11.86 7.66
N TYR A 86 2.69 11.04 7.36
CA TYR A 86 2.88 9.73 6.71
C TYR A 86 3.57 9.86 5.35
N LEU A 87 3.11 10.78 4.48
CA LEU A 87 3.69 10.94 3.15
C LEU A 87 5.09 11.57 3.20
N HIS A 88 5.32 12.56 4.05
CA HIS A 88 6.64 13.17 4.20
C HIS A 88 7.65 12.22 4.81
N GLN A 89 7.35 11.65 5.96
CA GLN A 89 8.32 10.87 6.73
C GLN A 89 8.58 9.49 6.13
N LEU A 90 7.54 8.83 5.57
CA LEU A 90 7.71 7.48 5.04
C LEU A 90 8.02 7.49 3.54
N TYR A 91 7.15 8.08 2.71
CA TYR A 91 7.33 8.01 1.25
C TYR A 91 8.43 8.91 0.73
N LEU A 92 8.51 10.17 1.20
CA LEU A 92 9.46 11.13 0.66
C LEU A 92 10.85 10.96 1.29
N ASN A 93 10.93 10.81 2.61
CA ASN A 93 12.18 10.81 3.36
C ASN A 93 12.65 9.40 3.74
N ASN A 94 11.78 8.38 3.71
CA ASN A 94 12.05 7.01 4.16
C ASN A 94 12.56 6.93 5.61
N ASP A 95 12.10 7.82 6.47
CA ASP A 95 12.65 8.05 7.83
C ASP A 95 12.58 6.81 8.73
N LEU A 96 11.59 5.95 8.56
CA LEU A 96 11.47 4.72 9.36
C LEU A 96 12.58 3.71 9.05
N ALA A 97 12.88 3.49 7.78
CA ALA A 97 13.95 2.59 7.38
C ALA A 97 15.34 3.15 7.71
N GLU A 98 15.45 4.49 7.74
CA GLU A 98 16.69 5.21 8.04
C GLU A 98 16.87 5.51 9.54
N GLY A 99 15.99 5.02 10.41
CA GLY A 99 16.07 5.21 11.86
C GLY A 99 15.85 6.66 12.32
N ARG A 100 15.15 7.48 11.54
CA ARG A 100 14.88 8.90 11.85
C ARG A 100 13.41 9.17 12.20
N TYR A 101 12.53 8.18 12.07
CA TYR A 101 11.10 8.36 12.31
C TYR A 101 10.82 8.60 13.79
N VAL A 102 10.11 9.70 14.10
CA VAL A 102 9.75 10.06 15.46
C VAL A 102 8.25 9.92 15.66
N ALA A 103 7.84 9.17 16.67
CA ALA A 103 6.46 9.07 17.11
C ALA A 103 6.36 9.34 18.63
N LEU A 104 5.41 10.19 19.02
CA LEU A 104 5.17 10.57 20.42
C LEU A 104 6.43 11.12 21.15
N GLY A 105 7.35 11.73 20.41
CA GLY A 105 8.60 12.27 20.94
C GLY A 105 9.75 11.26 21.02
N GLU A 106 9.53 9.99 20.65
CA GLU A 106 10.53 8.94 20.67
C GLU A 106 10.95 8.54 19.25
N THR A 107 12.24 8.36 19.02
CA THR A 107 12.75 7.83 17.75
C THR A 107 12.51 6.33 17.71
N LEU A 108 11.88 5.86 16.65
CA LEU A 108 11.61 4.45 16.45
C LEU A 108 12.79 3.75 15.77
N ASP A 109 13.26 2.67 16.39
CA ASP A 109 14.29 1.80 15.85
C ASP A 109 13.70 0.43 15.50
N LEU A 110 13.69 0.10 14.22
CA LEU A 110 13.21 -1.20 13.74
C LEU A 110 14.12 -2.35 14.21
N ALA A 111 15.38 -2.09 14.51
CA ALA A 111 16.29 -3.08 15.06
C ALA A 111 15.85 -3.58 16.46
N ALA A 112 15.04 -2.81 17.18
CA ALA A 112 14.45 -3.24 18.44
C ALA A 112 13.35 -4.31 18.30
N VAL A 113 12.93 -4.63 17.07
CA VAL A 113 11.92 -5.67 16.80
C VAL A 113 12.58 -7.03 16.74
N GLU A 114 12.42 -7.84 17.79
CA GLU A 114 13.00 -9.18 17.93
C GLU A 114 11.96 -10.32 17.83
N GLN A 115 10.69 -9.98 17.81
CA GLN A 115 9.59 -10.95 17.79
C GLN A 115 9.60 -11.79 16.50
N PRO A 116 9.13 -13.05 16.56
CA PRO A 116 8.90 -13.84 15.36
C PRO A 116 7.99 -13.11 14.37
N MET A 117 8.37 -13.12 13.08
CA MET A 117 7.65 -12.41 12.06
C MET A 117 7.27 -13.31 10.89
N PHE A 118 6.01 -13.23 10.47
CA PHE A 118 5.53 -13.80 9.23
C PHE A 118 5.08 -12.67 8.30
N ILE A 119 5.78 -12.50 7.19
CA ILE A 119 5.59 -11.39 6.26
C ILE A 119 5.11 -11.94 4.91
N VAL A 120 4.10 -11.28 4.34
CA VAL A 120 3.56 -11.66 3.04
C VAL A 120 3.78 -10.53 2.05
N GLY A 121 4.33 -10.86 0.89
CA GLY A 121 4.39 -9.98 -0.27
C GLY A 121 3.72 -10.62 -1.47
N THR A 122 3.27 -9.83 -2.44
CA THR A 122 2.64 -10.34 -3.66
C THR A 122 3.40 -9.93 -4.91
N GLU A 123 3.58 -10.86 -5.86
CA GLU A 123 4.45 -10.70 -7.03
C GLU A 123 4.11 -9.48 -7.90
N THR A 124 2.81 -9.17 -8.03
CA THR A 124 2.31 -8.07 -8.88
C THR A 124 1.68 -6.94 -8.09
N ASP A 125 2.13 -6.72 -6.87
CA ASP A 125 1.68 -5.60 -6.05
C ASP A 125 2.29 -4.29 -6.55
N HIS A 126 1.43 -3.39 -6.99
CA HIS A 126 1.81 -2.06 -7.47
C HIS A 126 1.74 -0.98 -6.38
N VAL A 127 1.12 -1.29 -5.25
CA VAL A 127 0.98 -0.38 -4.10
C VAL A 127 2.11 -0.61 -3.09
N ALA A 128 2.34 -1.88 -2.73
CA ALA A 128 3.40 -2.30 -1.81
C ALA A 128 4.30 -3.34 -2.49
N PRO A 129 5.25 -2.94 -3.34
CA PRO A 129 6.12 -3.85 -4.08
C PRO A 129 6.80 -4.85 -3.15
N TRP A 130 6.74 -6.14 -3.50
CA TRP A 130 7.24 -7.20 -2.63
C TRP A 130 8.71 -7.04 -2.22
N LYS A 131 9.52 -6.40 -3.07
CA LYS A 131 10.93 -6.11 -2.77
C LYS A 131 11.07 -5.15 -1.58
N SER A 132 10.24 -4.09 -1.53
CA SER A 132 10.16 -3.18 -0.38
C SER A 132 9.69 -3.90 0.88
N VAL A 133 8.68 -4.77 0.73
CA VAL A 133 8.17 -5.58 1.86
C VAL A 133 9.24 -6.55 2.37
N TYR A 134 9.97 -7.20 1.48
CA TYR A 134 11.05 -8.14 1.82
C TYR A 134 12.20 -7.49 2.61
N LYS A 135 12.50 -6.22 2.33
CA LYS A 135 13.60 -5.48 2.99
C LYS A 135 13.43 -5.35 4.50
N VAL A 136 12.21 -5.50 5.04
CA VAL A 136 11.99 -5.43 6.49
C VAL A 136 12.86 -6.44 7.25
N GLY A 137 13.10 -7.61 6.70
CA GLY A 137 13.97 -8.62 7.30
C GLY A 137 15.44 -8.18 7.48
N LYS A 138 15.86 -7.09 6.82
CA LYS A 138 17.20 -6.49 7.00
C LYS A 138 17.21 -5.37 8.03
N LEU A 139 16.05 -4.89 8.42
CA LEU A 139 15.87 -3.75 9.32
C LEU A 139 15.53 -4.18 10.74
N VAL A 140 15.03 -5.40 10.91
CA VAL A 140 14.63 -5.97 12.20
C VAL A 140 15.65 -7.00 12.68
N HIS A 141 15.71 -7.22 14.00
CA HIS A 141 16.55 -8.26 14.62
C HIS A 141 15.76 -9.52 15.00
N SER A 142 14.67 -9.80 14.30
CA SER A 142 13.89 -11.02 14.48
C SER A 142 14.75 -12.25 14.16
N LYS A 143 14.84 -13.20 15.10
CA LYS A 143 15.54 -14.49 14.93
C LYS A 143 14.69 -15.56 14.23
N ASP A 144 13.42 -15.34 14.10
CA ASP A 144 12.47 -16.22 13.41
C ASP A 144 11.67 -15.39 12.41
N TYR A 145 12.19 -15.29 11.19
CA TYR A 145 11.62 -14.48 10.13
C TYR A 145 11.21 -15.37 8.97
N THR A 146 9.92 -15.38 8.65
CA THR A 146 9.39 -16.09 7.49
C THR A 146 8.79 -15.11 6.50
N PHE A 147 9.28 -15.16 5.26
CA PHE A 147 8.73 -14.39 4.14
C PHE A 147 7.98 -15.30 3.17
N CYS A 148 6.72 -14.98 2.91
CA CYS A 148 5.87 -15.66 1.95
C CYS A 148 5.62 -14.77 0.74
N LEU A 149 6.13 -15.14 -0.43
CA LEU A 149 5.84 -14.48 -1.70
C LEU A 149 4.71 -15.21 -2.41
N THR A 150 3.58 -14.54 -2.58
CA THR A 150 2.40 -15.11 -3.27
C THR A 150 2.24 -14.51 -4.66
N SER A 151 1.62 -15.27 -5.58
CA SER A 151 1.21 -14.75 -6.88
C SER A 151 -0.05 -13.89 -6.75
N GLY A 152 -0.16 -12.87 -7.59
CA GLY A 152 -1.33 -11.98 -7.64
C GLY A 152 -1.03 -10.57 -7.19
N GLY A 153 -2.06 -9.73 -7.18
CA GLY A 153 -1.97 -8.32 -6.83
C GLY A 153 -2.23 -8.05 -5.35
N HIS A 154 -2.30 -6.78 -5.03
CA HIS A 154 -2.29 -6.21 -3.69
C HIS A 154 -3.19 -6.94 -2.66
N ASN A 155 -4.46 -7.10 -2.94
CA ASN A 155 -5.40 -7.77 -2.03
C ASN A 155 -5.60 -9.25 -2.38
N ALA A 156 -5.92 -9.53 -3.64
CA ALA A 156 -6.28 -10.87 -4.08
C ALA A 156 -5.14 -11.90 -3.92
N GLY A 157 -3.90 -11.47 -3.95
CA GLY A 157 -2.74 -12.33 -3.70
C GLY A 157 -2.65 -12.82 -2.26
N ILE A 158 -3.18 -12.07 -1.29
CA ILE A 158 -3.13 -12.39 0.14
C ILE A 158 -4.36 -13.18 0.57
N ILE A 159 -5.56 -12.73 0.17
CA ILE A 159 -6.83 -13.30 0.63
C ILE A 159 -7.29 -14.54 -0.15
N SER A 160 -6.59 -14.92 -1.22
CA SER A 160 -6.91 -16.14 -1.96
C SER A 160 -6.58 -17.38 -1.13
N GLY A 161 -7.54 -18.27 -0.96
CA GLY A 161 -7.33 -19.52 -0.25
C GLY A 161 -6.29 -20.43 -0.92
N PRO A 162 -5.68 -21.36 -0.18
CA PRO A 162 -4.60 -22.22 -0.69
C PRO A 162 -5.06 -23.16 -1.82
N GLN A 163 -6.35 -23.40 -1.93
CA GLN A 163 -6.94 -24.24 -2.97
C GLN A 163 -7.25 -23.49 -4.28
N HIS A 164 -6.96 -22.19 -4.36
CA HIS A 164 -7.24 -21.41 -5.56
C HIS A 164 -6.38 -21.90 -6.73
N PRO A 165 -6.96 -22.35 -7.87
CA PRO A 165 -6.26 -23.11 -8.90
C PRO A 165 -5.14 -22.35 -9.61
N LYS A 166 -5.18 -21.02 -9.57
CA LYS A 166 -4.20 -20.14 -10.24
C LYS A 166 -3.23 -19.46 -9.26
N ARG A 167 -3.28 -19.80 -7.96
CA ARG A 167 -2.38 -19.20 -6.98
C ARG A 167 -1.21 -20.14 -6.66
N ARG A 168 -0.06 -19.52 -6.48
CA ARG A 168 1.17 -20.18 -6.02
C ARG A 168 1.84 -19.30 -4.98
N HIS A 169 2.65 -19.89 -4.16
CA HIS A 169 3.45 -19.18 -3.17
C HIS A 169 4.82 -19.81 -3.02
N ARG A 170 5.76 -19.04 -2.51
CA ARG A 170 7.11 -19.45 -2.13
C ARG A 170 7.36 -18.97 -0.71
N VAL A 171 7.96 -19.80 0.11
CA VAL A 171 8.25 -19.48 1.50
C VAL A 171 9.75 -19.56 1.72
N LEU A 172 10.31 -18.54 2.37
CA LEU A 172 11.67 -18.48 2.85
C LEU A 172 11.62 -18.26 4.36
N THR A 173 12.21 -19.17 5.11
CA THR A 173 12.39 -19.03 6.58
C THR A 173 13.86 -18.83 6.88
N MET A 174 14.18 -17.78 7.61
CA MET A 174 15.51 -17.49 8.15
C MET A 174 15.45 -17.64 9.67
N LYS A 175 16.44 -18.31 10.24
CA LYS A 175 16.60 -18.53 11.67
C LYS A 175 17.92 -17.98 12.15
#